data_388ce940498eaf2314927dcb360d2d6b
#
_entry.id   388ce940498eaf2314927dcb360d2d6b
#
_cell.length_a   1.000
_cell.length_b   1.000
_cell.length_c   1.000
_cell.angle_alpha   90.00
_cell.angle_beta   90.00
_cell.angle_gamma   90.00
#
_symmetry.space_group_name_H-M   'P 1'
#
loop_
_entity.id
_entity.type
_entity.pdbx_description
1 polymer ?
#
loop_
_entity_poly.entity_id
_entity_poly.type
_entity_poly.pdbx_seq_one_letter_code
_entity_poly.pdbx_strand_id
1 'polypeptide(L)'
;MSQYILSEWRNDSPDDPSIVFVQIDSERYPERIIDVFRDGRAETTVCQSESGEALVDITETPTLQEINDQDELTACYVGASVFETTWQEATDTRRLSPTSVNNL
;
A
#
# COMPACT_ATOMS: atom_id res chain seq x y z
N MET A 1 15.68 7.13 -3.36
CA MET A 1 14.60 7.12 -4.35
C MET A 1 13.54 6.12 -3.90
N SER A 2 12.27 6.51 -3.90
CA SER A 2 11.20 5.65 -3.42
C SER A 2 10.75 4.64 -4.47
N GLN A 3 10.26 3.51 -4.02
CA GLN A 3 9.58 2.53 -4.85
C GLN A 3 8.19 2.32 -4.30
N TYR A 4 7.29 1.80 -5.14
CA TYR A 4 5.87 1.69 -4.81
C TYR A 4 5.41 0.27 -5.13
N ILE A 5 4.79 -0.38 -4.14
CA ILE A 5 4.35 -1.77 -4.25
C ILE A 5 2.85 -1.84 -4.07
N LEU A 6 2.19 -2.60 -4.94
CA LEU A 6 0.79 -2.96 -4.80
C LEU A 6 0.74 -4.43 -4.40
N SER A 7 0.13 -4.73 -3.27
CA SER A 7 -0.08 -6.10 -2.79
C SER A 7 -1.57 -6.42 -2.74
N GLU A 8 -1.94 -7.59 -3.23
CA GLU A 8 -3.29 -8.12 -3.07
C GLU A 8 -3.22 -9.23 -2.03
N TRP A 9 -4.05 -9.12 -1.00
CA TRP A 9 -4.13 -10.11 0.08
C TRP A 9 -5.48 -10.81 0.03
N ARG A 10 -5.44 -12.09 -0.32
CA ARG A 10 -6.64 -12.92 -0.38
C ARG A 10 -6.95 -13.44 1.01
N ASN A 11 -8.00 -12.85 1.63
CA ASN A 11 -8.47 -13.24 2.95
C ASN A 11 -9.98 -13.04 3.02
N ASP A 12 -10.61 -13.62 4.04
CA ASP A 12 -12.06 -13.56 4.23
C ASP A 12 -12.49 -12.56 5.30
N SER A 13 -11.54 -11.86 5.91
CA SER A 13 -11.84 -10.94 6.99
C SER A 13 -12.26 -9.56 6.47
N PRO A 14 -13.44 -9.03 6.87
CA PRO A 14 -13.81 -7.66 6.49
C PRO A 14 -13.00 -6.60 7.25
N ASP A 15 -12.32 -6.97 8.33
CA ASP A 15 -11.53 -6.06 9.15
C ASP A 15 -10.09 -5.93 8.66
N ASP A 16 -9.67 -6.79 7.72
CA ASP A 16 -8.34 -6.75 7.15
C ASP A 16 -8.38 -6.20 5.73
N PRO A 17 -7.34 -5.44 5.31
CA PRO A 17 -7.31 -4.94 3.95
C PRO A 17 -7.18 -6.07 2.94
N SER A 18 -7.78 -5.89 1.77
CA SER A 18 -7.64 -6.82 0.64
C SER A 18 -6.56 -6.36 -0.34
N ILE A 19 -6.26 -5.07 -0.35
CA ILE A 19 -5.23 -4.48 -1.19
C ILE A 19 -4.45 -3.47 -0.34
N VAL A 20 -3.12 -3.50 -0.47
CA VAL A 20 -2.25 -2.56 0.24
C VAL A 20 -1.28 -1.96 -0.78
N PHE A 21 -1.23 -0.63 -0.81
CA PHE A 21 -0.17 0.08 -1.52
C PHE A 21 0.84 0.56 -0.50
N VAL A 22 2.13 0.39 -0.76
CA VAL A 22 3.17 0.90 0.13
C VAL A 22 4.24 1.61 -0.67
N GLN A 23 4.61 2.81 -0.19
CA GLN A 23 5.77 3.54 -0.68
C GLN A 23 6.92 3.22 0.25
N ILE A 24 8.02 2.71 -0.30
CA ILE A 24 9.19 2.33 0.50
C ILE A 24 10.39 3.20 0.11
N ASP A 25 11.27 3.45 1.09
CA ASP A 25 12.52 4.17 0.84
C ASP A 25 13.60 3.21 0.29
N SER A 26 14.81 3.74 0.07
CA SER A 26 15.90 2.96 -0.51
C SER A 26 16.36 1.80 0.39
N GLU A 27 16.03 1.85 1.67
CA GLU A 27 16.33 0.79 2.63
C GLU A 27 15.16 -0.15 2.87
N ARG A 28 14.07 0.01 2.10
CA ARG A 28 12.84 -0.78 2.11
C ARG A 28 11.96 -0.54 3.34
N TYR A 29 12.14 0.57 4.04
CA TYR A 29 11.22 0.96 5.12
C TYR A 29 10.03 1.71 4.55
N PRO A 30 8.81 1.46 5.04
CA PRO A 30 7.62 2.12 4.52
C PRO A 30 7.63 3.61 4.85
N GLU A 31 7.25 4.41 3.85
CA GLU A 31 7.09 5.86 4.00
C GLU A 31 5.63 6.24 4.11
N ARG A 32 4.77 5.64 3.25
CA ARG A 32 3.32 5.83 3.25
C ARG A 32 2.64 4.53 2.89
N ILE A 33 1.47 4.29 3.49
CA ILE A 33 0.69 3.07 3.26
C ILE A 33 -0.76 3.44 2.96
N ILE A 34 -1.35 2.75 1.98
CA ILE A 34 -2.78 2.85 1.69
C ILE A 34 -3.38 1.46 1.88
N ASP A 35 -4.29 1.32 2.83
CA ASP A 35 -5.02 0.07 3.06
C ASP A 35 -6.40 0.19 2.43
N VAL A 36 -6.74 -0.73 1.53
CA VAL A 36 -8.03 -0.76 0.84
C VAL A 36 -8.79 -2.02 1.25
N PHE A 37 -9.99 -1.84 1.75
CA PHE A 37 -10.83 -2.92 2.26
C PHE A 37 -11.84 -3.36 1.19
N ARG A 38 -12.42 -4.53 1.36
CA ARG A 38 -13.33 -5.11 0.38
C ARG A 38 -14.55 -4.24 0.07
N ASP A 39 -15.02 -3.49 1.06
CA ASP A 39 -16.18 -2.61 0.90
C ASP A 39 -15.84 -1.29 0.21
N GLY A 40 -14.58 -1.09 -0.21
CA GLY A 40 -14.10 0.12 -0.84
C GLY A 40 -13.57 1.16 0.12
N ARG A 41 -13.65 0.93 1.43
CA ARG A 41 -13.08 1.83 2.43
C ARG A 41 -11.56 1.87 2.25
N ALA A 42 -10.97 3.05 2.35
CA ALA A 42 -9.52 3.24 2.23
C ALA A 42 -8.99 4.01 3.43
N GLU A 43 -7.89 3.54 3.98
CA GLU A 43 -7.19 4.20 5.08
C GLU A 43 -5.77 4.53 4.66
N THR A 44 -5.28 5.70 5.07
CA THR A 44 -3.93 6.15 4.74
C THR A 44 -3.11 6.30 6.00
N THR A 45 -1.83 5.95 5.93
CA THR A 45 -0.88 6.10 7.04
C THR A 45 0.39 6.75 6.52
N VAL A 46 0.84 7.80 7.20
CA VAL A 46 2.16 8.39 6.97
C VAL A 46 3.11 7.78 7.99
N CYS A 47 4.09 7.04 7.51
CA CYS A 47 4.99 6.27 8.38
C CYS A 47 6.25 7.01 8.76
N GLN A 48 6.71 7.95 7.91
CA GLN A 48 7.91 8.73 8.12
C GLN A 48 7.64 10.20 7.84
N SER A 49 8.30 11.08 8.59
CA SER A 49 8.25 12.52 8.32
C SER A 49 9.08 12.84 7.05
N GLU A 50 8.97 14.07 6.56
CA GLU A 50 9.77 14.54 5.42
C GLU A 50 11.27 14.42 5.66
N SER A 51 11.69 14.49 6.92
CA SER A 51 13.11 14.34 7.29
C SER A 51 13.53 12.88 7.47
N GLY A 52 12.60 11.93 7.26
CA GLY A 52 12.91 10.51 7.36
C GLY A 52 12.75 9.92 8.75
N GLU A 53 12.19 10.67 9.68
CA GLU A 53 11.96 10.23 11.05
C GLU A 53 10.72 9.33 11.11
N ALA A 54 10.82 8.17 11.76
CA ALA A 54 9.68 7.26 11.89
C ALA A 54 8.61 7.87 12.78
N LEU A 55 7.37 7.90 12.28
CA LEU A 55 6.21 8.41 12.99
C LEU A 55 5.39 7.30 13.64
N VAL A 56 5.59 6.06 13.20
CA VAL A 56 4.98 4.85 13.73
C VAL A 56 6.04 3.76 13.74
N ASP A 57 5.76 2.64 14.39
CA ASP A 57 6.67 1.50 14.35
C ASP A 57 6.72 0.94 12.92
N ILE A 58 7.92 0.89 12.35
CA ILE A 58 8.11 0.39 11.00
C ILE A 58 9.14 -0.74 11.00
N THR A 59 8.96 -1.66 10.06
CA THR A 59 9.90 -2.74 9.81
C THR A 59 10.22 -2.77 8.32
N GLU A 60 11.35 -3.38 7.98
CA GLU A 60 11.77 -3.51 6.59
C GLU A 60 10.73 -4.31 5.79
N THR A 61 10.33 -3.77 4.63
CA THR A 61 9.35 -4.43 3.76
C THR A 61 10.01 -5.62 3.07
N PRO A 62 9.37 -6.80 3.06
CA PRO A 62 9.90 -7.96 2.32
C PRO A 62 10.07 -7.67 0.83
N THR A 63 10.92 -8.43 0.17
CA THR A 63 11.07 -8.35 -1.29
C THR A 63 9.82 -8.85 -1.98
N LEU A 64 9.63 -8.48 -3.27
CA LEU A 64 8.50 -8.99 -4.05
C LEU A 64 8.50 -10.52 -4.07
N GLN A 65 9.67 -11.14 -4.19
CA GLN A 65 9.75 -12.59 -4.22
C GLN A 65 9.26 -13.19 -2.91
N GLU A 66 9.68 -12.62 -1.78
CA GLU A 66 9.24 -13.10 -0.46
C GLU A 66 7.72 -12.95 -0.28
N ILE A 67 7.15 -11.84 -0.76
CA ILE A 67 5.71 -11.62 -0.69
C ILE A 67 4.97 -12.63 -1.57
N ASN A 68 5.42 -12.79 -2.82
CA ASN A 68 4.77 -13.67 -3.79
C ASN A 68 4.95 -15.16 -3.51
N ASP A 69 5.89 -15.52 -2.64
CA ASP A 69 6.06 -16.89 -2.19
C ASP A 69 4.95 -17.33 -1.23
N GLN A 70 4.15 -16.39 -0.73
CA GLN A 70 3.02 -16.68 0.15
C GLN A 70 1.76 -16.87 -0.69
N ASP A 71 1.02 -17.96 -0.43
CA ASP A 71 -0.16 -18.33 -1.24
C ASP A 71 -1.25 -17.29 -1.22
N GLU A 72 -1.42 -16.55 -0.10
CA GLU A 72 -2.47 -15.55 0.05
C GLU A 72 -2.09 -14.17 -0.45
N LEU A 73 -0.84 -13.96 -0.89
CA LEU A 73 -0.36 -12.64 -1.32
C LEU A 73 0.13 -12.65 -2.76
N THR A 74 -0.13 -11.55 -3.45
CA THR A 74 0.41 -11.26 -4.78
C THR A 74 0.86 -9.80 -4.78
N ALA A 75 2.08 -9.53 -5.22
CA ALA A 75 2.62 -8.17 -5.20
C ALA A 75 3.35 -7.83 -6.49
N CYS A 76 3.31 -6.54 -6.86
CA CYS A 76 4.05 -6.01 -7.99
C CYS A 76 4.44 -4.56 -7.71
N TYR A 77 5.44 -4.06 -8.44
CA TYR A 77 5.76 -2.64 -8.41
C TYR A 77 4.75 -1.87 -9.25
N VAL A 78 4.43 -0.64 -8.81
CA VAL A 78 3.60 0.30 -9.58
C VAL A 78 4.37 1.61 -9.72
N GLY A 79 3.95 2.46 -10.65
CA GLY A 79 4.57 3.75 -10.87
C GLY A 79 4.20 4.77 -9.81
N ALA A 80 5.05 5.78 -9.64
CA ALA A 80 4.82 6.86 -8.69
C ALA A 80 3.49 7.57 -8.95
N SER A 81 3.14 7.83 -10.23
CA SER A 81 1.90 8.52 -10.56
C SER A 81 0.66 7.72 -10.15
N VAL A 82 0.72 6.39 -10.28
CA VAL A 82 -0.37 5.51 -9.84
C VAL A 82 -0.55 5.63 -8.33
N PHE A 83 0.55 5.57 -7.58
CA PHE A 83 0.49 5.70 -6.13
C PHE A 83 -0.05 7.06 -5.71
N GLU A 84 0.46 8.15 -6.29
CA GLU A 84 0.06 9.50 -5.89
C GLU A 84 -1.41 9.77 -6.20
N THR A 85 -1.91 9.29 -7.33
CA THR A 85 -3.32 9.43 -7.68
C THR A 85 -4.19 8.64 -6.69
N THR A 86 -3.78 7.43 -6.36
CA THR A 86 -4.49 6.58 -5.38
C THR A 86 -4.46 7.21 -3.99
N TRP A 87 -3.31 7.73 -3.58
CA TRP A 87 -3.15 8.42 -2.30
C TRP A 87 -4.09 9.61 -2.19
N GLN A 88 -4.15 10.43 -3.25
CA GLN A 88 -4.99 11.62 -3.26
C GLN A 88 -6.47 11.24 -3.15
N GLU A 89 -6.92 10.25 -3.90
CA GLU A 89 -8.30 9.79 -3.84
C GLU A 89 -8.62 9.21 -2.45
N ALA A 90 -7.72 8.42 -1.90
CA ALA A 90 -7.93 7.81 -0.58
C ALA A 90 -7.98 8.85 0.53
N THR A 91 -7.14 9.89 0.47
CA THR A 91 -7.15 10.95 1.49
C THR A 91 -8.38 11.85 1.36
N ASP A 92 -8.83 12.12 0.14
CA ASP A 92 -9.96 13.01 -0.13
C ASP A 92 -11.31 12.36 0.19
N THR A 93 -11.48 11.09 -0.17
CA THR A 93 -12.78 10.42 -0.08
C THR A 93 -12.83 9.32 0.94
N ARG A 94 -11.66 8.84 1.40
CA ARG A 94 -11.49 7.66 2.26
C ARG A 94 -12.09 6.39 1.65
N ARG A 95 -12.23 6.39 0.33
CA ARG A 95 -12.76 5.26 -0.43
C ARG A 95 -12.04 5.16 -1.77
N LEU A 96 -11.92 3.91 -2.25
CA LEU A 96 -11.45 3.62 -3.60
C LEU A 96 -12.43 2.65 -4.21
N SER A 97 -12.90 2.96 -5.43
CA SER A 97 -13.79 2.03 -6.11
C SER A 97 -12.98 0.83 -6.61
N PRO A 98 -13.59 -0.36 -6.68
CA PRO A 98 -12.91 -1.52 -7.27
C PRO A 98 -12.46 -1.26 -8.72
N THR A 99 -13.19 -0.42 -9.46
CA THR A 99 -12.83 -0.05 -10.83
C THR A 99 -11.53 0.75 -10.87
N SER A 100 -11.32 1.67 -9.93
CA SER A 100 -10.09 2.45 -9.86
C SER A 100 -8.87 1.55 -9.63
N VAL A 101 -9.01 0.57 -8.75
CA VAL A 101 -7.93 -0.38 -8.45
C VAL A 101 -7.66 -1.30 -9.64
N ASN A 102 -8.72 -1.79 -10.29
CA ASN A 102 -8.60 -2.74 -11.39
C ASN A 102 -7.99 -2.12 -12.66
N ASN A 103 -7.93 -0.80 -12.74
CA ASN A 103 -7.35 -0.08 -13.88
C ASN A 103 -5.85 0.19 -13.73
N LEU A 104 -5.23 -0.36 -12.71
CA LEU A 104 -3.79 -0.17 -12.46
C LEU A 104 -2.91 -1.03 -13.34
#